data_f57e7d35ee6000ed22e5ee9a98e0b1a0
#
_entry.id   f57e7d35ee6000ed22e5ee9a98e0b1a0
#
_cell.length_a   1.000
_cell.length_b   1.000
_cell.length_c   1.000
_cell.angle_alpha   90.00
_cell.angle_beta   90.00
_cell.angle_gamma   90.00
#
_symmetry.space_group_name_H-M   'P 1'
#
loop_
_entity.id
_entity.type
_entity.pdbx_description
1 polymer ?
#
loop_
_entity_poly.entity_id
_entity_poly.type
_entity_poly.pdbx_seq_one_letter_code
_entity_poly.pdbx_strand_id
1 'polypeptide(L)'
;EKQFAQANYIAVEAAPGDAVFFDSLTPHRSGSNNTDRPRRILYYTYNKASEGDHLTQYYADKRESYPPDIEREAGKKYVYRV
;
A
#
# COMPACT_ATOMS: atom_id res chain seq x y z
N GLU A 1 7.27 10.78 6.82
CA GLU A 1 7.76 9.77 7.79
C GLU A 1 8.01 10.38 9.19
N LYS A 2 8.65 11.53 9.29
CA LYS A 2 8.96 12.16 10.60
C LYS A 2 7.74 12.50 11.45
N GLN A 3 6.62 12.91 10.84
CA GLN A 3 5.43 13.28 11.61
C GLN A 3 4.72 12.07 12.25
N PHE A 4 4.99 10.86 11.81
CA PHE A 4 4.43 9.63 12.37
C PHE A 4 5.41 8.85 13.25
N ALA A 5 6.63 9.37 13.45
CA ALA A 5 7.64 8.70 14.25
C ALA A 5 7.20 8.51 15.73
N GLN A 6 6.33 9.39 16.23
CA GLN A 6 5.78 9.34 17.58
C GLN A 6 4.37 8.73 17.64
N ALA A 7 3.84 8.23 16.53
CA ALA A 7 2.54 7.59 16.52
C ALA A 7 2.53 6.33 17.40
N ASN A 8 1.51 6.20 18.22
CA ASN A 8 1.33 5.00 19.04
C ASN A 8 0.67 3.90 18.18
N TYR A 9 1.48 2.98 17.68
CA TYR A 9 1.01 1.87 16.86
C TYR A 9 0.47 0.73 17.72
N ILE A 10 -0.72 0.25 17.37
CA ILE A 10 -1.30 -0.95 17.97
C ILE A 10 -1.08 -2.13 17.01
N ALA A 11 -0.71 -3.28 17.57
CA ALA A 11 -0.63 -4.50 16.79
C ALA A 11 -2.04 -5.01 16.44
N VAL A 12 -2.27 -5.26 15.17
CA VAL A 12 -3.50 -5.90 14.68
C VAL A 12 -3.14 -7.29 14.20
N GLU A 13 -3.36 -8.28 15.06
CA GLU A 13 -3.14 -9.68 14.70
C GLU A 13 -4.31 -10.19 13.88
N ALA A 14 -4.01 -10.86 12.77
CA ALA A 14 -5.01 -11.38 11.86
C ALA A 14 -4.65 -12.80 11.41
N ALA A 15 -5.67 -13.63 11.31
CA ALA A 15 -5.59 -14.99 10.78
C ALA A 15 -6.04 -15.02 9.30
N PRO A 16 -5.70 -16.08 8.53
CA PRO A 16 -6.25 -16.27 7.19
C PRO A 16 -7.77 -16.19 7.18
N GLY A 17 -8.32 -15.37 6.28
CA GLY A 17 -9.76 -15.10 6.20
C GLY A 17 -10.22 -13.85 6.93
N ASP A 18 -9.39 -13.25 7.77
CA ASP A 18 -9.70 -11.99 8.43
C ASP A 18 -9.57 -10.81 7.44
N ALA A 19 -10.35 -9.77 7.70
CA ALA A 19 -10.29 -8.51 6.96
C ALA A 19 -10.11 -7.33 7.92
N VAL A 20 -9.29 -6.38 7.54
CA VAL A 20 -9.05 -5.14 8.28
C VAL A 20 -9.41 -3.97 7.39
N PHE A 21 -10.27 -3.09 7.87
CA PHE A 21 -10.66 -1.87 7.18
C PHE A 21 -10.09 -0.65 7.90
N PHE A 22 -9.53 0.27 7.15
CA PHE A 22 -9.01 1.52 7.70
C PHE A 22 -9.08 2.64 6.66
N ASP A 23 -9.10 3.87 7.14
CA ASP A 23 -9.06 5.06 6.30
C ASP A 23 -7.69 5.19 5.62
N SER A 24 -7.66 5.73 4.40
CA SER A 24 -6.43 5.91 3.62
C SER A 24 -5.38 6.78 4.31
N LEU A 25 -5.78 7.66 5.22
CA LEU A 25 -4.90 8.53 5.99
C LEU A 25 -4.42 7.88 7.30
N THR A 26 -4.91 6.70 7.64
CA THR A 26 -4.49 5.99 8.85
C THR A 26 -3.05 5.51 8.72
N PRO A 27 -2.10 5.98 9.55
CA PRO A 27 -0.74 5.49 9.53
C PRO A 27 -0.70 4.00 9.86
N HIS A 28 -0.09 3.24 8.99
CA HIS A 28 0.02 1.79 9.18
C HIS A 28 1.35 1.28 8.66
N ARG A 29 1.81 0.19 9.23
CA ARG A 29 3.03 -0.49 8.81
C ARG A 29 2.97 -1.96 9.14
N SER A 30 3.80 -2.75 8.50
CA SER A 30 4.03 -4.14 8.88
C SER A 30 5.52 -4.40 9.05
N GLY A 31 5.87 -5.26 9.98
CA GLY A 31 7.23 -5.73 10.15
C GLY A 31 7.65 -6.76 9.10
N SER A 32 8.92 -7.08 9.09
CA SER A 32 9.46 -8.14 8.24
C SER A 32 8.85 -9.49 8.60
N ASN A 33 8.68 -10.35 7.60
CA ASN A 33 8.34 -11.73 7.81
C ASN A 33 9.62 -12.53 8.14
N ASN A 34 9.77 -12.89 9.40
CA ASN A 34 10.93 -13.67 9.89
C ASN A 34 10.66 -15.17 9.95
N THR A 35 9.66 -15.65 9.22
CA THR A 35 9.30 -17.05 9.12
C THR A 35 9.71 -17.64 7.78
N ASP A 36 9.71 -18.94 7.67
CA ASP A 36 9.97 -19.72 6.44
C ASP A 36 8.73 -19.82 5.52
N ARG A 37 7.61 -19.21 5.92
CA ARG A 37 6.35 -19.25 5.19
C ARG A 37 6.03 -17.91 4.53
N PRO A 38 5.50 -17.89 3.30
CA PRO A 38 5.07 -16.66 2.67
C PRO A 38 3.87 -16.05 3.42
N ARG A 39 3.91 -14.74 3.58
CA ARG A 39 2.77 -13.95 4.07
C ARG A 39 2.09 -13.30 2.87
N ARG A 40 0.89 -13.72 2.58
CA ARG A 40 0.09 -13.19 1.46
C ARG A 40 -1.00 -12.30 1.99
N ILE A 41 -1.11 -11.10 1.44
CA ILE A 41 -2.11 -10.11 1.80
C ILE A 41 -2.72 -9.57 0.51
N LEU A 42 -4.03 -9.40 0.50
CA LEU A 42 -4.76 -8.73 -0.56
C LEU A 42 -5.06 -7.31 -0.12
N TYR A 43 -4.72 -6.34 -0.94
CA TYR A 43 -5.01 -4.93 -0.70
C TYR A 43 -6.07 -4.45 -1.69
N TYR A 44 -7.17 -3.95 -1.15
CA TYR A 44 -8.23 -3.34 -1.92
C TYR A 44 -8.43 -1.89 -1.47
N THR A 45 -8.55 -0.99 -2.42
CA THR A 45 -8.83 0.42 -2.14
C THR A 45 -10.21 0.76 -2.68
N TYR A 46 -11.01 1.42 -1.87
CA TYR A 46 -12.37 1.84 -2.18
C TYR A 46 -12.51 3.34 -1.99
N ASN A 47 -13.33 3.97 -2.82
CA ASN A 47 -13.81 5.32 -2.63
C ASN A 47 -15.33 5.37 -2.81
N LYS A 48 -15.96 6.45 -2.39
CA LYS A 48 -17.40 6.63 -2.61
C LYS A 48 -17.70 6.64 -4.11
N ALA A 49 -18.75 5.93 -4.53
CA ALA A 49 -19.19 5.90 -5.91
C ALA A 49 -19.53 7.31 -6.45
N SER A 50 -20.03 8.20 -5.58
CA SER A 50 -20.31 9.60 -5.93
C SER A 50 -19.08 10.44 -6.27
N GLU A 51 -17.89 9.99 -5.89
CA GLU A 51 -16.60 10.64 -6.20
C GLU A 51 -16.02 10.18 -7.54
N GLY A 52 -16.65 9.24 -8.21
CA GLY A 52 -16.29 8.73 -9.53
C GLY A 52 -15.39 7.49 -9.49
N ASP A 53 -15.18 6.93 -10.67
CA ASP A 53 -14.28 5.81 -10.89
C ASP A 53 -12.89 6.31 -11.30
N HIS A 54 -11.94 6.19 -10.39
CA HIS A 54 -10.56 6.65 -10.58
C HIS A 54 -9.55 5.51 -10.79
N LEU A 55 -10.00 4.27 -10.83
CA LEU A 55 -9.13 3.09 -10.84
C LEU A 55 -8.16 3.09 -12.02
N THR A 56 -8.67 3.28 -13.22
CA THR A 56 -7.87 3.25 -14.44
C THR A 56 -6.83 4.38 -14.46
N GLN A 57 -7.26 5.60 -14.13
CA GLN A 57 -6.36 6.76 -14.08
C GLN A 57 -5.29 6.59 -13.00
N TYR A 58 -5.68 6.12 -11.81
CA TYR A 58 -4.74 5.86 -10.72
C TYR A 58 -3.61 4.90 -11.14
N TYR A 59 -3.95 3.79 -11.78
CA TYR A 59 -2.94 2.84 -12.21
C TYR A 59 -2.10 3.34 -13.38
N ALA A 60 -2.65 4.15 -14.27
CA ALA A 60 -1.88 4.81 -15.33
C ALA A 60 -0.82 5.74 -14.74
N ASP A 61 -1.22 6.63 -13.84
CA ASP A 61 -0.32 7.57 -13.16
C ASP A 61 0.74 6.86 -12.31
N LYS A 62 0.31 5.81 -11.62
CA LYS A 62 1.23 4.98 -10.82
C LYS A 62 2.27 4.27 -11.67
N ARG A 63 1.88 3.72 -12.80
CA ARG A 63 2.79 3.04 -13.71
C ARG A 63 3.80 4.00 -14.34
N GLU A 64 3.40 5.22 -14.62
CA GLU A 64 4.30 6.27 -15.10
C GLU A 64 5.30 6.70 -14.03
N SER A 65 4.84 6.96 -12.81
CA SER A 65 5.67 7.50 -11.73
C SER A 65 6.49 6.44 -10.99
N TYR A 66 5.94 5.25 -10.79
CA TYR A 66 6.55 4.16 -10.03
C TYR A 66 6.10 2.78 -10.56
N PRO A 67 6.58 2.35 -11.72
CA PRO A 67 6.20 1.07 -12.32
C PRO A 67 6.68 -0.13 -11.47
N PRO A 68 6.12 -1.32 -11.68
CA PRO A 68 6.63 -2.55 -11.11
C PRO A 68 8.12 -2.77 -11.45
N ASP A 69 8.86 -3.44 -10.59
CA ASP A 69 10.31 -3.62 -10.75
C ASP A 69 10.70 -4.22 -12.11
N ILE A 70 9.88 -5.12 -12.63
CA ILE A 70 10.09 -5.76 -13.93
C ILE A 70 10.00 -4.79 -15.12
N GLU A 71 9.30 -3.66 -14.95
CA GLU A 71 9.12 -2.63 -15.98
C GLU A 71 10.09 -1.46 -15.81
N ARG A 72 10.94 -1.47 -14.77
CA ARG A 72 11.88 -0.38 -14.50
C ARG A 72 13.11 -0.43 -15.38
N GLU A 73 13.50 0.73 -15.87
CA GLU A 73 14.74 0.91 -16.63
C GLU A 73 15.93 1.06 -15.68
N ALA A 74 17.03 0.36 -15.99
CA ALA A 74 18.26 0.45 -15.21
C ALA A 74 18.81 1.88 -15.18
N GLY A 75 19.15 2.37 -13.98
CA GLY A 75 19.71 3.70 -13.77
C GLY A 75 18.69 4.85 -13.72
N LYS A 76 17.43 4.61 -14.04
CA LYS A 76 16.36 5.59 -13.91
C LYS A 76 15.81 5.63 -12.48
N LYS A 77 15.66 6.82 -11.93
CA LYS A 77 15.06 7.02 -10.62
C LYS A 77 13.56 7.20 -10.75
N TYR A 78 12.82 6.43 -10.00
CA TYR A 78 11.37 6.53 -9.89
C TYR A 78 10.98 7.04 -8.52
N VAL A 79 9.95 7.89 -8.45
CA VAL A 79 9.46 8.46 -7.19
C VAL A 79 8.05 7.97 -6.95
N TYR A 80 7.87 7.23 -5.85
CA TYR A 80 6.55 6.85 -5.41
C TYR A 80 5.77 8.09 -4.97
N ARG A 81 4.68 8.36 -5.65
CA ARG A 81 3.73 9.44 -5.30
C ARG A 81 2.47 8.79 -4.72
N VAL A 82 2.17 9.16 -3.52
CA VAL A 82 0.95 8.71 -2.83
C VAL A 82 -0.23 9.57 -3.26
#